data_e3df85728877733feb718d5cd8f398a3
#
_entry.id   e3df85728877733feb718d5cd8f398a3
#
_cell.length_a   1.000
_cell.length_b   1.000
_cell.length_c   1.000
_cell.angle_alpha   90.00
_cell.angle_beta   90.00
_cell.angle_gamma   90.00
#
_symmetry.space_group_name_H-M   'P 1'
#
loop_
_entity.id
_entity.type
_entity.pdbx_description
1 polymer ?
#
loop_
_entity_poly.entity_id
_entity_poly.type
_entity_poly.pdbx_seq_one_letter_code
_entity_poly.pdbx_strand_id
1 'polypeptide(L)'
;MIIWLASYPKSGNTMLRTMLSSYLFTNDGSFDFNIMKKISQFPNSLIYDKLGVNYKDLNEVIKNSIRAQELFNKKESVGFVKTHNMLFNFNSKYPFTNLENTLGVIYIVRDPRNVVLSYARHLKISPEETVKFMTKGKANDMFIMGNWSENFISWKSFLNYNKYLLIKYEDLVSKREETFLKILQFIFRLRNMNFKIDSNKLEIVLKNTSFENLKNLEKQKGFRESIKGDDGKQIPFFDKGISRDWSKTLDNNLSQEIEKCFKNEMTELGYL
;
A
#
# COMPACT_ATOMS: atom_id res chain seq x y z
N MET A 1 -2.11 -11.81 -14.82
CA MET A 1 -1.20 -11.86 -13.65
C MET A 1 -1.30 -10.56 -12.84
N ILE A 2 -0.90 -10.59 -11.57
CA ILE A 2 -1.05 -9.48 -10.63
C ILE A 2 0.27 -8.73 -10.46
N ILE A 3 0.24 -7.39 -10.51
CA ILE A 3 1.27 -6.54 -9.91
C ILE A 3 0.74 -6.07 -8.55
N TRP A 4 1.40 -6.53 -7.49
CA TRP A 4 1.05 -6.17 -6.14
C TRP A 4 1.52 -4.77 -5.78
N LEU A 5 0.62 -3.97 -5.21
CA LEU A 5 0.93 -2.72 -4.53
C LEU A 5 0.90 -3.01 -3.04
N ALA A 6 2.00 -3.53 -2.52
CA ALA A 6 2.11 -3.99 -1.15
C ALA A 6 2.69 -2.92 -0.23
N SER A 7 2.23 -2.86 1.00
CA SER A 7 2.75 -1.93 2.02
C SER A 7 2.19 -2.28 3.39
N TYR A 8 2.91 -1.92 4.43
CA TYR A 8 2.28 -1.76 5.74
C TYR A 8 1.22 -0.64 5.69
N PRO A 9 0.14 -0.70 6.48
CA PRO A 9 -0.86 0.38 6.51
C PRO A 9 -0.24 1.76 6.69
N LYS A 10 -0.82 2.79 6.07
CA LYS A 10 -0.41 4.22 6.18
C LYS A 10 0.97 4.57 5.62
N SER A 11 1.57 3.69 4.82
CA SER A 11 2.88 3.89 4.19
C SER A 11 2.83 4.59 2.82
N GLY A 12 1.67 5.10 2.37
CA GLY A 12 1.57 5.88 1.12
C GLY A 12 0.95 5.13 -0.07
N ASN A 13 0.38 3.93 0.14
CA ASN A 13 -0.26 3.14 -0.92
C ASN A 13 -1.32 3.93 -1.71
N THR A 14 -2.10 4.78 -1.03
CA THR A 14 -3.11 5.63 -1.68
C THR A 14 -2.48 6.63 -2.65
N MET A 15 -1.37 7.28 -2.28
CA MET A 15 -0.64 8.20 -3.16
C MET A 15 -0.15 7.48 -4.43
N LEU A 16 0.47 6.32 -4.30
CA LEU A 16 0.89 5.52 -5.46
C LEU A 16 -0.31 5.16 -6.35
N ARG A 17 -1.43 4.72 -5.75
CA ARG A 17 -2.62 4.34 -6.51
C ARG A 17 -3.24 5.52 -7.26
N THR A 18 -3.22 6.75 -6.70
CA THR A 18 -3.70 7.93 -7.42
C THR A 18 -2.88 8.17 -8.67
N MET A 19 -1.55 8.15 -8.57
CA MET A 19 -0.64 8.35 -9.69
C MET A 19 -0.78 7.24 -10.76
N LEU A 20 -0.76 5.97 -10.34
CA LEU A 20 -0.94 4.84 -11.25
C LEU A 20 -2.30 4.85 -11.94
N SER A 21 -3.37 5.15 -11.20
CA SER A 21 -4.73 5.19 -11.77
C SER A 21 -4.86 6.29 -12.81
N SER A 22 -4.35 7.47 -12.52
CA SER A 22 -4.32 8.61 -13.44
C SER A 22 -3.52 8.27 -14.71
N TYR A 23 -2.31 7.71 -14.57
CA TYR A 23 -1.46 7.43 -15.72
C TYR A 23 -1.94 6.24 -16.57
N LEU A 24 -2.34 5.13 -15.92
CA LEU A 24 -2.61 3.88 -16.65
C LEU A 24 -4.05 3.77 -17.18
N PHE A 25 -5.00 4.47 -16.57
CA PHE A 25 -6.43 4.25 -16.85
C PHE A 25 -7.15 5.47 -17.43
N THR A 26 -6.42 6.56 -17.74
CA THR A 26 -6.94 7.70 -18.52
C THR A 26 -6.08 7.88 -19.77
N ASN A 27 -6.59 8.61 -20.74
CA ASN A 27 -5.84 8.95 -21.95
C ASN A 27 -4.97 10.21 -21.76
N ASP A 28 -5.40 11.11 -20.89
CA ASP A 28 -4.90 12.47 -20.74
C ASP A 28 -4.20 12.77 -19.39
N GLY A 29 -4.14 11.80 -18.48
CA GLY A 29 -3.59 12.02 -17.14
C GLY A 29 -4.57 12.67 -16.17
N SER A 30 -5.86 12.81 -16.51
CA SER A 30 -6.88 13.30 -15.59
C SER A 30 -7.03 12.39 -14.37
N PHE A 31 -7.54 12.94 -13.27
CA PHE A 31 -7.74 12.18 -12.05
C PHE A 31 -9.10 12.49 -11.38
N ASP A 32 -9.77 11.40 -11.00
CA ASP A 32 -10.91 11.41 -10.09
C ASP A 32 -10.82 10.18 -9.18
N PHE A 33 -11.33 10.24 -7.95
CA PHE A 33 -11.27 9.11 -7.01
C PHE A 33 -11.96 7.84 -7.51
N ASN A 34 -12.91 7.95 -8.43
CA ASN A 34 -13.58 6.77 -8.99
C ASN A 34 -12.64 5.91 -9.83
N ILE A 35 -11.64 6.52 -10.49
CA ILE A 35 -10.71 5.75 -11.32
C ILE A 35 -9.83 4.81 -10.49
N MET A 36 -9.62 5.11 -9.20
CA MET A 36 -8.90 4.24 -8.28
C MET A 36 -9.60 2.88 -8.04
N LYS A 37 -10.90 2.78 -8.33
CA LYS A 37 -11.65 1.52 -8.24
C LYS A 37 -11.15 0.46 -9.22
N LYS A 38 -10.39 0.85 -10.25
CA LYS A 38 -9.72 -0.06 -11.19
C LYS A 38 -8.54 -0.80 -10.54
N ILE A 39 -8.02 -0.31 -9.41
CA ILE A 39 -7.05 -1.01 -8.57
C ILE A 39 -7.81 -1.66 -7.42
N SER A 40 -7.97 -2.96 -7.52
CA SER A 40 -8.68 -3.74 -6.49
C SER A 40 -7.85 -3.87 -5.22
N GLN A 41 -8.51 -4.24 -4.12
CA GLN A 41 -7.85 -4.64 -2.87
C GLN A 41 -7.97 -6.15 -2.68
N PHE A 42 -6.94 -6.78 -2.17
CA PHE A 42 -6.95 -8.17 -1.74
C PHE A 42 -6.33 -8.31 -0.33
N PRO A 43 -6.91 -9.10 0.56
CA PRO A 43 -8.17 -9.85 0.43
C PRO A 43 -9.40 -8.95 0.24
N ASN A 44 -10.48 -9.53 -0.29
CA ASN A 44 -11.73 -8.84 -0.55
C ASN A 44 -12.91 -9.80 -0.34
N SER A 45 -13.85 -9.44 0.53
CA SER A 45 -15.02 -10.28 0.88
C SER A 45 -15.83 -10.73 -0.33
N LEU A 46 -16.08 -9.82 -1.29
CA LEU A 46 -16.85 -10.14 -2.50
C LEU A 46 -16.25 -11.27 -3.34
N ILE A 47 -14.94 -11.47 -3.27
CA ILE A 47 -14.27 -12.54 -4.01
C ILE A 47 -14.45 -13.86 -3.29
N TYR A 48 -14.32 -13.87 -1.97
CA TYR A 48 -14.54 -15.04 -1.16
C TYR A 48 -16.01 -15.47 -1.17
N ASP A 49 -16.96 -14.52 -1.14
CA ASP A 49 -18.39 -14.79 -1.32
C ASP A 49 -18.69 -15.52 -2.65
N LYS A 50 -18.07 -15.05 -3.76
CA LYS A 50 -18.19 -15.71 -5.08
C LYS A 50 -17.62 -17.13 -5.11
N LEU A 51 -16.71 -17.45 -4.20
CA LEU A 51 -16.14 -18.79 -4.06
C LEU A 51 -16.89 -19.68 -3.08
N GLY A 52 -17.90 -19.13 -2.38
CA GLY A 52 -18.59 -19.82 -1.28
C GLY A 52 -17.71 -20.01 -0.05
N VAL A 53 -16.70 -19.14 0.15
CA VAL A 53 -15.73 -19.21 1.25
C VAL A 53 -16.16 -18.27 2.37
N ASN A 54 -16.19 -18.75 3.60
CA ASN A 54 -16.47 -17.93 4.76
C ASN A 54 -15.29 -16.99 5.06
N TYR A 55 -15.36 -15.74 4.61
CA TYR A 55 -14.30 -14.75 4.80
C TYR A 55 -14.15 -14.24 6.25
N LYS A 56 -15.06 -14.63 7.18
CA LYS A 56 -14.92 -14.39 8.62
C LYS A 56 -14.08 -15.45 9.32
N ASP A 57 -13.80 -16.54 8.65
CA ASP A 57 -12.86 -17.57 9.12
C ASP A 57 -11.49 -17.37 8.44
N LEU A 58 -10.52 -16.93 9.22
CA LEU A 58 -9.16 -16.67 8.72
C LEU A 58 -8.53 -17.92 8.09
N ASN A 59 -8.79 -19.12 8.63
CA ASN A 59 -8.25 -20.37 8.07
C ASN A 59 -8.81 -20.64 6.68
N GLU A 60 -10.10 -20.39 6.47
CA GLU A 60 -10.74 -20.52 5.15
C GLU A 60 -10.18 -19.49 4.15
N VAL A 61 -9.97 -18.26 4.60
CA VAL A 61 -9.33 -17.19 3.80
C VAL A 61 -7.91 -17.62 3.38
N ILE A 62 -7.09 -18.09 4.31
CA ILE A 62 -5.72 -18.55 4.05
C ILE A 62 -5.71 -19.68 3.02
N LYS A 63 -6.49 -20.74 3.25
CA LYS A 63 -6.55 -21.93 2.38
C LYS A 63 -6.98 -21.60 0.95
N ASN A 64 -7.81 -20.57 0.78
CA ASN A 64 -8.37 -20.20 -0.51
C ASN A 64 -7.70 -18.96 -1.14
N SER A 65 -6.58 -18.45 -0.58
CA SER A 65 -5.92 -17.24 -1.09
C SER A 65 -5.51 -17.35 -2.57
N ILE A 66 -4.91 -18.47 -2.97
CA ILE A 66 -4.52 -18.72 -4.38
C ILE A 66 -5.76 -18.80 -5.28
N ARG A 67 -6.75 -19.63 -4.90
CA ARG A 67 -7.99 -19.79 -5.67
C ARG A 67 -8.74 -18.47 -5.86
N ALA A 68 -8.72 -17.60 -4.82
CA ALA A 68 -9.31 -16.28 -4.91
C ALA A 68 -8.57 -15.36 -5.89
N GLN A 69 -7.24 -15.46 -5.99
CA GLN A 69 -6.43 -14.70 -6.94
C GLN A 69 -6.61 -15.18 -8.38
N GLU A 70 -6.85 -16.45 -8.61
CA GLU A 70 -7.14 -17.00 -9.94
C GLU A 70 -8.37 -16.35 -10.58
N LEU A 71 -9.33 -15.86 -9.79
CA LEU A 71 -10.46 -15.08 -10.31
C LEU A 71 -10.04 -13.74 -10.93
N PHE A 72 -8.97 -13.11 -10.43
CA PHE A 72 -8.39 -11.92 -11.06
C PHE A 72 -7.64 -12.25 -12.34
N ASN A 73 -7.02 -13.43 -12.38
CA ASN A 73 -6.16 -13.86 -13.49
C ASN A 73 -6.92 -14.49 -14.68
N LYS A 74 -8.23 -14.65 -14.58
CA LYS A 74 -9.07 -15.17 -15.69
C LYS A 74 -9.12 -14.27 -16.93
N LYS A 75 -8.62 -13.05 -16.82
CA LYS A 75 -8.48 -12.12 -17.94
C LYS A 75 -7.01 -12.08 -18.37
N GLU A 76 -6.74 -12.06 -19.64
CA GLU A 76 -5.39 -11.93 -20.23
C GLU A 76 -4.69 -10.60 -19.92
N SER A 77 -5.23 -9.81 -19.00
CA SER A 77 -4.73 -8.49 -18.61
C SER A 77 -3.95 -8.53 -17.30
N VAL A 78 -2.97 -7.63 -17.17
CA VAL A 78 -2.26 -7.40 -15.91
C VAL A 78 -3.14 -6.56 -14.99
N GLY A 79 -3.47 -7.13 -13.82
CA GLY A 79 -4.21 -6.44 -12.77
C GLY A 79 -3.26 -5.79 -11.75
N PHE A 80 -3.60 -4.58 -11.28
CA PHE A 80 -2.96 -3.97 -10.13
C PHE A 80 -3.81 -4.23 -8.89
N VAL A 81 -3.20 -4.76 -7.83
CA VAL A 81 -3.93 -5.14 -6.62
C VAL A 81 -3.22 -4.62 -5.37
N LYS A 82 -3.94 -3.82 -4.59
CA LYS A 82 -3.46 -3.33 -3.29
C LYS A 82 -3.55 -4.42 -2.24
N THR A 83 -2.51 -4.53 -1.40
CA THR A 83 -2.57 -5.34 -0.18
C THR A 83 -1.82 -4.68 0.98
N HIS A 84 -2.26 -5.02 2.20
CA HIS A 84 -1.53 -4.74 3.45
C HIS A 84 -1.11 -6.04 4.17
N ASN A 85 -1.43 -7.20 3.59
CA ASN A 85 -0.94 -8.47 4.13
C ASN A 85 0.58 -8.56 3.99
N MET A 86 1.22 -9.17 4.97
CA MET A 86 2.54 -9.72 4.77
C MET A 86 2.47 -10.89 3.77
N LEU A 87 3.58 -11.21 3.14
CA LEU A 87 3.70 -12.42 2.34
C LEU A 87 3.90 -13.59 3.30
N PHE A 88 2.87 -14.37 3.48
CA PHE A 88 2.93 -15.57 4.33
C PHE A 88 2.88 -16.85 3.52
N ASN A 89 3.37 -17.95 4.12
CA ASN A 89 3.14 -19.30 3.64
C ASN A 89 2.78 -20.18 4.84
N PHE A 90 1.48 -20.35 5.09
CA PHE A 90 0.99 -21.03 6.27
C PHE A 90 1.22 -22.54 6.16
N ASN A 91 1.91 -23.12 7.16
CA ASN A 91 2.29 -24.53 7.21
C ASN A 91 3.02 -25.02 5.93
N SER A 92 3.76 -24.13 5.25
CA SER A 92 4.43 -24.40 3.96
C SER A 92 3.52 -24.94 2.85
N LYS A 93 2.20 -24.81 3.01
CA LYS A 93 1.18 -25.34 2.10
C LYS A 93 0.25 -24.26 1.54
N TYR A 94 -0.01 -23.24 2.31
CA TYR A 94 -0.99 -22.21 1.97
C TYR A 94 -0.32 -20.83 1.84
N PRO A 95 0.31 -20.54 0.68
CA PRO A 95 0.94 -19.25 0.46
C PRO A 95 -0.09 -18.15 0.23
N PHE A 96 0.26 -16.91 0.63
CA PHE A 96 -0.55 -15.74 0.30
C PHE A 96 -0.70 -15.56 -1.22
N THR A 97 0.40 -15.68 -1.96
CA THR A 97 0.44 -15.67 -3.43
C THR A 97 1.57 -16.57 -3.93
N ASN A 98 1.62 -16.82 -5.24
CA ASN A 98 2.64 -17.62 -5.90
C ASN A 98 3.15 -16.90 -7.17
N LEU A 99 4.17 -17.49 -7.82
CA LEU A 99 4.80 -16.91 -9.00
C LEU A 99 3.90 -16.97 -10.25
N GLU A 100 2.99 -17.93 -10.31
CA GLU A 100 2.03 -18.09 -11.41
C GLU A 100 0.99 -16.96 -11.40
N ASN A 101 0.58 -16.50 -10.22
CA ASN A 101 -0.35 -15.40 -10.06
C ASN A 101 0.33 -14.04 -10.06
N THR A 102 1.62 -13.95 -9.72
CA THR A 102 2.34 -12.71 -9.50
C THR A 102 3.27 -12.35 -10.63
N LEU A 103 3.01 -11.24 -11.30
CA LEU A 103 3.92 -10.65 -12.28
C LEU A 103 5.05 -9.88 -11.58
N GLY A 104 4.73 -9.13 -10.51
CA GLY A 104 5.71 -8.40 -9.73
C GLY A 104 5.10 -7.69 -8.51
N VAL A 105 5.97 -7.08 -7.72
CA VAL A 105 5.64 -6.40 -6.47
C VAL A 105 6.25 -5.00 -6.45
N ILE A 106 5.45 -4.00 -6.18
CA ILE A 106 5.89 -2.66 -5.80
C ILE A 106 5.58 -2.52 -4.31
N TYR A 107 6.62 -2.53 -3.49
CA TYR A 107 6.49 -2.39 -2.05
C TYR A 107 6.78 -0.95 -1.62
N ILE A 108 5.82 -0.35 -0.90
CA ILE A 108 5.98 1.01 -0.40
C ILE A 108 6.22 0.94 1.10
N VAL A 109 7.36 1.50 1.51
CA VAL A 109 7.76 1.64 2.91
C VAL A 109 7.71 3.11 3.33
N ARG A 110 7.52 3.34 4.60
CA ARG A 110 7.57 4.66 5.24
C ARG A 110 8.22 4.55 6.61
N ASP A 111 8.88 5.60 7.07
CA ASP A 111 9.42 5.69 8.43
C ASP A 111 8.36 5.26 9.46
N PRO A 112 8.60 4.18 10.25
CA PRO A 112 7.61 3.62 11.15
C PRO A 112 7.16 4.61 12.22
N ARG A 113 7.99 5.59 12.60
CA ARG A 113 7.66 6.65 13.56
C ARG A 113 6.56 7.57 12.99
N ASN A 114 6.62 7.88 11.70
CA ASN A 114 5.55 8.61 11.00
C ASN A 114 4.31 7.74 10.73
N VAL A 115 4.51 6.43 10.55
CA VAL A 115 3.39 5.48 10.39
C VAL A 115 2.54 5.45 11.65
N VAL A 116 3.15 5.37 12.85
CA VAL A 116 2.44 5.40 14.14
C VAL A 116 1.46 6.57 14.20
N LEU A 117 1.92 7.80 13.96
CA LEU A 117 1.08 9.00 14.02
C LEU A 117 -0.09 8.99 13.03
N SER A 118 0.16 8.44 11.83
CA SER A 118 -0.87 8.34 10.80
C SER A 118 -1.86 7.22 11.08
N TYR A 119 -1.40 6.13 11.68
CA TYR A 119 -2.22 4.95 11.95
C TYR A 119 -3.06 5.14 13.22
N ALA A 120 -2.50 5.74 14.28
CA ALA A 120 -3.21 6.15 15.49
C ALA A 120 -4.45 6.98 15.15
N ARG A 121 -4.25 8.02 14.34
CA ARG A 121 -5.36 8.86 13.86
C ARG A 121 -6.40 8.08 13.06
N HIS A 122 -5.95 7.17 12.19
CA HIS A 122 -6.86 6.37 11.35
C HIS A 122 -7.68 5.37 12.17
N LEU A 123 -7.09 4.78 13.19
CA LEU A 123 -7.76 3.83 14.08
C LEU A 123 -8.50 4.52 15.24
N LYS A 124 -8.30 5.84 15.45
CA LYS A 124 -8.79 6.62 16.59
C LYS A 124 -8.34 6.06 17.94
N ILE A 125 -7.09 5.65 18.01
CA ILE A 125 -6.46 5.13 19.22
C ILE A 125 -5.20 5.95 19.55
N SER A 126 -4.65 5.74 20.73
CA SER A 126 -3.43 6.43 21.13
C SER A 126 -2.19 5.98 20.32
N PRO A 127 -1.13 6.82 20.25
CA PRO A 127 0.16 6.40 19.71
C PRO A 127 0.73 5.18 20.41
N GLU A 128 0.58 5.04 21.72
CA GLU A 128 1.05 3.91 22.55
C GLU A 128 0.38 2.60 22.13
N GLU A 129 -0.94 2.62 21.93
CA GLU A 129 -1.67 1.45 21.45
C GLU A 129 -1.25 1.11 20.02
N THR A 130 -0.99 2.13 19.20
CA THR A 130 -0.53 1.92 17.82
C THR A 130 0.86 1.29 17.78
N VAL A 131 1.80 1.73 18.63
CA VAL A 131 3.12 1.11 18.77
C VAL A 131 2.98 -0.37 19.14
N LYS A 132 2.12 -0.71 20.10
CA LYS A 132 1.85 -2.12 20.46
C LYS A 132 1.35 -2.96 19.28
N PHE A 133 0.46 -2.40 18.45
CA PHE A 133 0.02 -3.10 17.24
C PHE A 133 1.15 -3.28 16.23
N MET A 134 1.94 -2.24 16.02
CA MET A 134 3.02 -2.27 15.03
C MET A 134 4.17 -3.19 15.43
N THR A 135 4.43 -3.32 16.74
CA THR A 135 5.52 -4.17 17.26
C THR A 135 5.11 -5.63 17.43
N LYS A 136 3.88 -5.91 17.84
CA LYS A 136 3.38 -7.27 18.06
C LYS A 136 2.81 -7.93 16.81
N GLY A 137 2.52 -7.14 15.78
CA GLY A 137 1.78 -7.60 14.62
C GLY A 137 0.28 -7.69 14.87
N LYS A 138 -0.48 -7.76 13.78
CA LYS A 138 -1.94 -7.87 13.81
C LYS A 138 -2.44 -8.82 12.74
N ALA A 139 -3.37 -9.66 13.13
CA ALA A 139 -4.22 -10.43 12.23
C ALA A 139 -5.69 -10.17 12.59
N ASN A 140 -6.56 -10.20 11.60
CA ASN A 140 -8.02 -10.19 11.77
C ASN A 140 -8.64 -11.13 10.73
N ASP A 141 -9.96 -11.13 10.59
CA ASP A 141 -10.72 -12.11 9.78
C ASP A 141 -10.15 -12.37 8.38
N MET A 142 -9.58 -11.36 7.71
CA MET A 142 -9.03 -11.49 6.36
C MET A 142 -7.58 -11.03 6.21
N PHE A 143 -7.03 -10.35 7.22
CA PHE A 143 -5.74 -9.68 7.06
C PHE A 143 -4.72 -10.21 8.06
N ILE A 144 -3.58 -10.65 7.54
CA ILE A 144 -2.39 -11.01 8.31
C ILE A 144 -1.32 -9.99 7.96
N MET A 145 -1.24 -8.93 8.75
CA MET A 145 -0.31 -7.84 8.46
C MET A 145 1.09 -8.10 9.00
N GLY A 146 1.20 -8.93 10.05
CA GLY A 146 2.44 -9.04 10.83
C GLY A 146 2.77 -7.73 11.54
N ASN A 147 3.97 -7.65 12.13
CA ASN A 147 4.53 -6.38 12.56
C ASN A 147 5.11 -5.61 11.34
N TRP A 148 5.56 -4.35 11.55
CA TRP A 148 6.07 -3.52 10.45
C TRP A 148 7.28 -4.14 9.74
N SER A 149 8.20 -4.73 10.48
CA SER A 149 9.40 -5.39 9.98
C SER A 149 9.05 -6.68 9.21
N GLU A 150 8.24 -7.56 9.81
CA GLU A 150 7.79 -8.81 9.18
C GLU A 150 7.08 -8.55 7.85
N ASN A 151 6.22 -7.54 7.81
CA ASN A 151 5.53 -7.13 6.59
C ASN A 151 6.53 -6.75 5.50
N PHE A 152 7.51 -5.91 5.83
CA PHE A 152 8.55 -5.46 4.89
C PHE A 152 9.42 -6.63 4.41
N ILE A 153 9.99 -7.40 5.33
CA ILE A 153 10.92 -8.49 5.02
C ILE A 153 10.25 -9.56 4.17
N SER A 154 9.00 -9.90 4.47
CA SER A 154 8.31 -11.00 3.79
C SER A 154 8.25 -10.80 2.27
N TRP A 155 7.99 -9.60 1.79
CA TRP A 155 7.90 -9.28 0.37
C TRP A 155 9.24 -9.22 -0.36
N LYS A 156 10.36 -9.09 0.38
CA LYS A 156 11.72 -9.07 -0.22
C LYS A 156 12.09 -10.37 -0.91
N SER A 157 11.40 -11.49 -0.62
CA SER A 157 11.64 -12.76 -1.32
C SER A 157 11.48 -12.64 -2.85
N PHE A 158 10.69 -11.70 -3.35
CA PHE A 158 10.54 -11.42 -4.79
C PHE A 158 11.77 -10.77 -5.43
N LEU A 159 12.77 -10.31 -4.65
CA LEU A 159 14.08 -9.88 -5.16
C LEU A 159 14.79 -11.00 -5.93
N ASN A 160 14.71 -12.23 -5.44
CA ASN A 160 15.35 -13.39 -6.05
C ASN A 160 14.85 -13.70 -7.47
N TYR A 161 13.72 -13.13 -7.85
CA TYR A 161 13.08 -13.32 -9.16
C TYR A 161 13.14 -12.07 -10.03
N ASN A 162 13.85 -11.01 -9.61
CA ASN A 162 13.82 -9.69 -10.27
C ASN A 162 12.39 -9.09 -10.42
N LYS A 163 11.49 -9.46 -9.50
CA LYS A 163 10.07 -9.07 -9.51
C LYS A 163 9.70 -8.12 -8.37
N TYR A 164 10.68 -7.43 -7.77
CA TYR A 164 10.48 -6.54 -6.63
C TYR A 164 11.00 -5.14 -6.90
N LEU A 165 10.23 -4.14 -6.52
CA LEU A 165 10.63 -2.72 -6.50
C LEU A 165 10.28 -2.13 -5.14
N LEU A 166 11.28 -1.62 -4.42
CA LEU A 166 11.12 -0.88 -3.19
C LEU A 166 10.98 0.61 -3.48
N ILE A 167 9.97 1.23 -2.89
CA ILE A 167 9.73 2.67 -2.94
C ILE A 167 9.58 3.21 -1.52
N LYS A 168 10.34 4.25 -1.17
CA LYS A 168 10.10 5.02 0.05
C LYS A 168 8.98 6.03 -0.19
N TYR A 169 8.08 6.17 0.76
CA TYR A 169 7.03 7.20 0.73
C TYR A 169 7.63 8.60 0.63
N GLU A 170 8.72 8.82 1.34
CA GLU A 170 9.46 10.08 1.39
C GLU A 170 9.95 10.48 -0.01
N ASP A 171 10.49 9.53 -0.79
CA ASP A 171 10.90 9.78 -2.18
C ASP A 171 9.68 9.98 -3.10
N LEU A 172 8.62 9.19 -2.90
CA LEU A 172 7.39 9.35 -3.69
C LEU A 172 6.77 10.75 -3.54
N VAL A 173 7.08 11.44 -2.47
CA VAL A 173 6.57 12.79 -2.21
C VAL A 173 7.58 13.88 -2.53
N SER A 174 8.87 13.73 -2.20
CA SER A 174 9.90 14.73 -2.40
C SER A 174 10.54 14.69 -3.81
N LYS A 175 10.63 13.50 -4.40
CA LYS A 175 11.22 13.22 -5.72
C LYS A 175 10.17 12.57 -6.65
N ARG A 176 9.00 13.19 -6.73
CA ARG A 176 7.79 12.59 -7.32
C ARG A 176 7.99 12.05 -8.72
N GLU A 177 8.53 12.89 -9.62
CA GLU A 177 8.72 12.54 -11.02
C GLU A 177 9.71 11.39 -11.17
N GLU A 178 10.90 11.53 -10.59
CA GLU A 178 11.95 10.51 -10.64
C GLU A 178 11.43 9.16 -10.10
N THR A 179 10.78 9.20 -8.96
CA THR A 179 10.24 7.99 -8.31
C THR A 179 9.13 7.35 -9.15
N PHE A 180 8.26 8.16 -9.74
CA PHE A 180 7.18 7.62 -10.57
C PHE A 180 7.69 7.07 -11.89
N LEU A 181 8.71 7.68 -12.50
CA LEU A 181 9.39 7.13 -13.68
C LEU A 181 10.02 5.76 -13.39
N LYS A 182 10.68 5.59 -12.24
CA LYS A 182 11.21 4.27 -11.80
C LYS A 182 10.09 3.22 -11.70
N ILE A 183 8.94 3.61 -11.16
CA ILE A 183 7.77 2.72 -11.05
C ILE A 183 7.26 2.33 -12.43
N LEU A 184 7.09 3.29 -13.34
CA LEU A 184 6.64 3.01 -14.71
C LEU A 184 7.65 2.13 -15.46
N GLN A 185 8.95 2.42 -15.37
CA GLN A 185 10.01 1.60 -15.96
C GLN A 185 9.95 0.15 -15.47
N PHE A 186 9.75 -0.05 -14.17
CA PHE A 186 9.59 -1.38 -13.59
C PHE A 186 8.36 -2.11 -14.16
N ILE A 187 7.22 -1.43 -14.26
CA ILE A 187 5.98 -2.00 -14.82
C ILE A 187 6.17 -2.37 -16.29
N PHE A 188 6.78 -1.50 -17.11
CA PHE A 188 7.04 -1.76 -18.53
C PHE A 188 7.97 -2.96 -18.70
N ARG A 189 9.04 -3.05 -17.89
CA ARG A 189 9.97 -4.18 -17.86
C ARG A 189 9.24 -5.50 -17.56
N LEU A 190 8.41 -5.52 -16.51
CA LEU A 190 7.64 -6.71 -16.13
C LEU A 190 6.68 -7.18 -17.24
N ARG A 191 6.19 -6.25 -18.03
CA ARG A 191 5.27 -6.53 -19.15
C ARG A 191 5.97 -6.80 -20.48
N ASN A 192 7.30 -6.85 -20.51
CA ASN A 192 8.11 -6.95 -21.73
C ASN A 192 7.74 -5.89 -22.79
N MET A 193 7.47 -4.66 -22.34
CA MET A 193 7.12 -3.53 -23.20
C MET A 193 8.29 -2.55 -23.28
N ASN A 194 8.46 -1.93 -24.45
CA ASN A 194 9.41 -0.82 -24.60
C ASN A 194 8.99 0.35 -23.71
N PHE A 195 9.96 0.86 -22.94
CA PHE A 195 9.73 2.01 -22.08
C PHE A 195 9.60 3.29 -22.89
N LYS A 196 8.37 3.74 -23.07
CA LYS A 196 8.06 5.01 -23.75
C LYS A 196 7.09 5.79 -22.89
N ILE A 197 7.48 7.02 -22.54
CA ILE A 197 6.72 7.91 -21.68
C ILE A 197 6.09 9.03 -22.50
N ASP A 198 4.84 9.30 -22.26
CA ASP A 198 4.17 10.51 -22.66
C ASP A 198 4.44 11.59 -21.60
N SER A 199 5.35 12.53 -21.93
CA SER A 199 5.80 13.55 -20.99
C SER A 199 4.68 14.54 -20.61
N ASN A 200 3.81 14.89 -21.56
CA ASN A 200 2.68 15.78 -21.30
C ASN A 200 1.70 15.13 -20.31
N LYS A 201 1.38 13.87 -20.55
CA LYS A 201 0.53 13.08 -19.65
C LYS A 201 1.16 12.92 -18.26
N LEU A 202 2.46 12.68 -18.20
CA LEU A 202 3.19 12.58 -16.93
C LEU A 202 3.07 13.87 -16.11
N GLU A 203 3.29 15.02 -16.73
CA GLU A 203 3.15 16.34 -16.07
C GLU A 203 1.75 16.53 -15.51
N ILE A 204 0.71 16.24 -16.32
CA ILE A 204 -0.69 16.32 -15.88
C ILE A 204 -0.97 15.39 -14.70
N VAL A 205 -0.46 14.15 -14.72
CA VAL A 205 -0.58 13.18 -13.61
C VAL A 205 0.05 13.77 -12.34
N LEU A 206 1.29 14.25 -12.42
CA LEU A 206 2.01 14.81 -11.27
C LEU A 206 1.26 16.00 -10.67
N LYS A 207 0.70 16.88 -11.50
CA LYS A 207 -0.11 18.02 -11.07
C LYS A 207 -1.41 17.56 -10.41
N ASN A 208 -2.20 16.72 -11.08
CA ASN A 208 -3.54 16.33 -10.61
C ASN A 208 -3.49 15.44 -9.35
N THR A 209 -2.41 14.70 -9.16
CA THR A 209 -2.21 13.85 -7.99
C THR A 209 -1.30 14.47 -6.93
N SER A 210 -1.03 15.78 -7.00
CA SER A 210 -0.32 16.49 -5.92
C SER A 210 -1.12 16.41 -4.62
N PHE A 211 -0.43 16.47 -3.48
CA PHE A 211 -1.08 16.37 -2.17
C PHE A 211 -2.16 17.47 -2.00
N GLU A 212 -1.87 18.67 -2.45
CA GLU A 212 -2.79 19.80 -2.39
C GLU A 212 -4.04 19.58 -3.25
N ASN A 213 -3.86 19.12 -4.50
CA ASN A 213 -4.98 18.82 -5.38
C ASN A 213 -5.85 17.67 -4.85
N LEU A 214 -5.23 16.61 -4.29
CA LEU A 214 -5.96 15.51 -3.66
C LEU A 214 -6.74 15.97 -2.44
N LYS A 215 -6.16 16.84 -1.61
CA LYS A 215 -6.83 17.46 -0.45
C LYS A 215 -8.02 18.31 -0.87
N ASN A 216 -7.86 19.11 -1.92
CA ASN A 216 -8.94 19.95 -2.47
C ASN A 216 -10.05 19.07 -3.08
N LEU A 217 -9.69 18.02 -3.81
CA LEU A 217 -10.65 17.09 -4.39
C LEU A 217 -11.44 16.34 -3.31
N GLU A 218 -10.77 15.91 -2.21
CA GLU A 218 -11.43 15.31 -1.05
C GLU A 218 -12.44 16.25 -0.41
N LYS A 219 -12.09 17.53 -0.27
CA LYS A 219 -12.99 18.55 0.25
C LYS A 219 -14.26 18.71 -0.59
N GLN A 220 -14.11 18.67 -1.93
CA GLN A 220 -15.20 18.90 -2.88
C GLN A 220 -16.10 17.67 -3.06
N LYS A 221 -15.51 16.47 -3.16
CA LYS A 221 -16.20 15.25 -3.57
C LYS A 221 -16.27 14.17 -2.48
N GLY A 222 -15.61 14.39 -1.35
CA GLY A 222 -15.37 13.37 -0.34
C GLY A 222 -14.39 12.29 -0.82
N PHE A 223 -13.95 11.44 0.10
CA PHE A 223 -13.10 10.31 -0.21
C PHE A 223 -13.47 9.10 0.65
N ARG A 224 -13.65 7.93 0.03
CA ARG A 224 -14.16 6.73 0.72
C ARG A 224 -13.22 6.17 1.80
N GLU A 225 -11.92 6.51 1.77
CA GLU A 225 -10.94 6.09 2.78
C GLU A 225 -10.82 7.10 3.94
N SER A 226 -11.59 8.20 3.89
CA SER A 226 -11.77 9.11 5.03
C SER A 226 -12.57 8.40 6.12
N ILE A 227 -12.34 8.77 7.36
CA ILE A 227 -13.03 8.22 8.52
C ILE A 227 -13.98 9.25 9.12
N LYS A 228 -15.01 8.79 9.84
CA LYS A 228 -15.89 9.67 10.60
C LYS A 228 -15.38 9.82 12.04
N GLY A 229 -15.34 11.04 12.55
CA GLY A 229 -15.12 11.35 13.95
C GLY A 229 -16.27 10.85 14.82
N ASP A 230 -16.08 10.86 16.13
CA ASP A 230 -17.14 10.48 17.09
C ASP A 230 -18.26 11.55 17.16
N ASP A 231 -17.94 12.77 16.72
CA ASP A 231 -18.87 13.88 16.50
C ASP A 231 -19.62 13.78 15.15
N GLY A 232 -19.45 12.68 14.40
CA GLY A 232 -20.03 12.45 13.09
C GLY A 232 -19.38 13.23 11.94
N LYS A 233 -18.42 14.13 12.22
CA LYS A 233 -17.72 14.90 11.20
C LYS A 233 -16.69 14.04 10.48
N GLN A 234 -16.50 14.33 9.20
CA GLN A 234 -15.52 13.63 8.39
C GLN A 234 -14.10 14.07 8.75
N ILE A 235 -13.24 13.11 9.12
CA ILE A 235 -11.81 13.34 9.33
C ILE A 235 -11.12 13.14 7.97
N PRO A 236 -10.53 14.19 7.37
CA PRO A 236 -9.92 14.10 6.05
C PRO A 236 -8.81 13.06 6.00
N PHE A 237 -8.72 12.32 4.91
CA PHE A 237 -7.62 11.39 4.65
C PHE A 237 -6.33 12.15 4.32
N PHE A 238 -6.42 13.16 3.44
CA PHE A 238 -5.31 14.03 3.06
C PHE A 238 -5.20 15.22 4.02
N ASP A 239 -4.54 15.02 5.18
CA ASP A 239 -4.44 16.04 6.23
C ASP A 239 -3.10 16.79 6.19
N LYS A 240 -2.05 16.19 6.76
CA LYS A 240 -0.74 16.83 6.92
C LYS A 240 0.33 16.36 5.93
N GLY A 241 0.12 15.20 5.29
CA GLY A 241 1.08 14.68 4.30
C GLY A 241 2.50 14.55 4.87
N ILE A 242 3.46 15.18 4.21
CA ILE A 242 4.88 15.22 4.62
C ILE A 242 5.10 16.14 5.82
N SER A 243 4.26 17.16 6.03
CA SER A 243 4.45 18.09 7.15
C SER A 243 4.26 17.44 8.52
N ARG A 244 3.86 16.17 8.54
CA ARG A 244 3.85 15.36 9.76
C ARG A 244 5.27 14.89 10.05
N ASP A 245 5.90 15.58 10.95
CA ASP A 245 7.25 15.31 11.45
C ASP A 245 7.11 14.62 12.82
N TRP A 246 7.50 13.34 12.86
CA TRP A 246 7.43 12.55 14.09
C TRP A 246 8.29 13.16 15.19
N SER A 247 9.42 13.78 14.86
CA SER A 247 10.36 14.35 15.84
C SER A 247 9.76 15.47 16.68
N LYS A 248 8.67 16.11 16.19
CA LYS A 248 7.98 17.20 16.88
C LYS A 248 6.75 16.74 17.67
N THR A 249 6.26 15.52 17.42
CA THR A 249 4.92 15.13 17.90
C THR A 249 4.86 13.75 18.53
N LEU A 250 5.84 12.88 18.28
CA LEU A 250 5.91 11.55 18.89
C LEU A 250 6.73 11.64 20.18
N ASP A 251 6.25 11.00 21.25
CA ASP A 251 6.98 10.89 22.49
C ASP A 251 8.32 10.17 22.30
N ASN A 252 9.36 10.62 23.00
CA ASN A 252 10.70 10.07 22.87
C ASN A 252 10.79 8.59 23.26
N ASN A 253 10.06 8.15 24.30
CA ASN A 253 10.09 6.75 24.71
C ASN A 253 9.47 5.86 23.62
N LEU A 254 8.38 6.33 22.99
CA LEU A 254 7.74 5.61 21.90
C LEU A 254 8.63 5.55 20.65
N SER A 255 9.34 6.64 20.31
CA SER A 255 10.28 6.62 19.20
C SER A 255 11.44 5.64 19.44
N GLN A 256 12.00 5.63 20.65
CA GLN A 256 13.05 4.70 21.05
C GLN A 256 12.56 3.23 21.04
N GLU A 257 11.33 2.97 21.47
CA GLU A 257 10.73 1.61 21.41
C GLU A 257 10.65 1.12 19.96
N ILE A 258 10.18 1.97 19.03
CA ILE A 258 10.10 1.67 17.62
C ILE A 258 11.50 1.42 17.03
N GLU A 259 12.46 2.31 17.31
CA GLU A 259 13.84 2.22 16.84
C GLU A 259 14.54 0.96 17.35
N LYS A 260 14.30 0.59 18.60
CA LYS A 260 14.82 -0.65 19.18
C LYS A 260 14.19 -1.88 18.53
N CYS A 261 12.87 -1.85 18.33
CA CYS A 261 12.13 -3.00 17.77
C CYS A 261 12.47 -3.25 16.30
N PHE A 262 12.65 -2.18 15.51
CA PHE A 262 12.83 -2.27 14.05
C PHE A 262 14.22 -1.81 13.59
N LYS A 263 15.22 -1.87 14.49
CA LYS A 263 16.56 -1.32 14.28
C LYS A 263 17.18 -1.75 12.94
N ASN A 264 17.14 -3.04 12.64
CA ASN A 264 17.82 -3.59 11.47
C ASN A 264 17.22 -3.04 10.17
N GLU A 265 15.89 -3.08 10.04
CA GLU A 265 15.18 -2.64 8.84
C GLU A 265 15.20 -1.12 8.71
N MET A 266 15.15 -0.39 9.83
CA MET A 266 15.28 1.07 9.81
C MET A 266 16.68 1.49 9.37
N THR A 267 17.73 0.79 9.82
CA THR A 267 19.12 1.02 9.37
C THR A 267 19.26 0.67 7.88
N GLU A 268 18.77 -0.50 7.44
CA GLU A 268 18.79 -0.90 6.02
C GLU A 268 18.12 0.17 5.13
N LEU A 269 17.03 0.74 5.62
CA LEU A 269 16.25 1.74 4.90
C LEU A 269 16.79 3.17 5.06
N GLY A 270 17.82 3.40 5.89
CA GLY A 270 18.38 4.72 6.17
C GLY A 270 17.41 5.65 6.89
N TYR A 271 16.66 5.11 7.84
CA TYR A 271 15.84 5.86 8.81
C TYR A 271 16.56 6.04 10.15
N LEU A 272 17.64 5.27 10.38
CA LEU A 272 18.62 5.40 11.46
C LEU A 272 20.00 5.63 10.89
#